data_36b941a81cc74e70702fb80b01c4407b
#
_entry.id   36b941a81cc74e70702fb80b01c4407b
#
_cell.length_a   1.000
_cell.length_b   1.000
_cell.length_c   1.000
_cell.angle_alpha   90.00
_cell.angle_beta   90.00
_cell.angle_gamma   90.00
#
_symmetry.space_group_name_H-M   'P 1'
#
loop_
_entity.id
_entity.type
_entity.pdbx_description
1 polymer ?
#
loop_
_entity_poly.entity_id
_entity_poly.type
_entity_poly.pdbx_seq_one_letter_code
_entity_poly.pdbx_strand_id
1 'polypeptide(L)'
;MARILSIDYGKKRTGLAVTDPLQIIAGGLATVPTAQLYDYLVKYISEESVELIVIGEPRQPNGEPSENLARVRQFVARWKNHQQVPILYYDERFTSVLAHKAMIDGGLKKKARQNKALVDEISATIILQSFLESKR
;
A
#
# COMPACT_ATOMS: atom_id res chain seq x y z
N MET A 1 -20.35 -7.19 -1.29
CA MET A 1 -18.96 -7.41 -1.72
C MET A 1 -18.08 -6.24 -1.30
N ALA A 2 -16.87 -6.52 -0.89
CA ALA A 2 -16.02 -5.50 -0.31
C ALA A 2 -14.64 -5.48 -0.96
N ARG A 3 -14.01 -4.31 -0.96
CA ARG A 3 -12.69 -4.11 -1.56
C ARG A 3 -11.58 -4.49 -0.57
N ILE A 4 -10.40 -4.80 -1.08
CA ILE A 4 -9.17 -4.86 -0.30
C ILE A 4 -8.35 -3.64 -0.65
N LEU A 5 -7.81 -2.95 0.36
CA LEU A 5 -7.01 -1.75 0.20
C LEU A 5 -5.58 -2.03 0.63
N SER A 6 -4.60 -1.51 -0.10
CA SER A 6 -3.20 -1.64 0.29
C SER A 6 -2.57 -0.28 0.57
N ILE A 7 -1.58 -0.29 1.45
CA ILE A 7 -0.86 0.90 1.89
C ILE A 7 0.65 0.68 1.70
N ASP A 8 1.28 1.58 0.98
CA ASP A 8 2.74 1.70 0.95
C ASP A 8 3.11 2.93 1.77
N TYR A 9 3.39 2.70 3.05
CA TYR A 9 3.56 3.76 4.05
C TYR A 9 4.91 4.43 3.90
N GLY A 10 4.92 5.72 3.66
CA GLY A 10 6.14 6.52 3.58
C GLY A 10 6.21 7.56 4.69
N LYS A 11 7.41 8.07 4.94
CA LYS A 11 7.64 9.09 5.97
C LYS A 11 6.87 10.38 5.69
N LYS A 12 6.89 10.84 4.44
CA LYS A 12 6.27 12.10 4.03
C LYS A 12 4.95 11.90 3.30
N ARG A 13 4.88 10.87 2.46
CA ARG A 13 3.68 10.56 1.68
C ARG A 13 3.48 9.05 1.63
N THR A 14 2.24 8.66 1.44
CA THR A 14 1.83 7.25 1.45
C THR A 14 1.05 6.95 0.19
N GLY A 15 1.42 5.88 -0.50
CA GLY A 15 0.72 5.39 -1.67
C GLY A 15 -0.40 4.43 -1.28
N LEU A 16 -1.50 4.51 -2.00
CA LEU A 16 -2.69 3.69 -1.75
C LEU A 16 -3.14 3.01 -3.03
N ALA A 17 -3.60 1.77 -2.91
CA ALA A 17 -4.23 1.03 -3.99
C ALA A 17 -5.44 0.29 -3.44
N VAL A 18 -6.36 -0.08 -4.33
CA VAL A 18 -7.59 -0.74 -3.92
C VAL A 18 -8.04 -1.69 -5.02
N THR A 19 -8.72 -2.78 -4.63
CA THR A 19 -9.34 -3.69 -5.60
C THR A 19 -10.73 -3.20 -5.99
N ASP A 20 -11.26 -3.78 -7.08
CA ASP A 20 -12.69 -3.75 -7.36
C ASP A 20 -13.46 -4.52 -6.27
N PRO A 21 -14.80 -4.37 -6.18
CA PRO A 21 -15.58 -5.10 -5.18
C PRO A 21 -15.48 -6.62 -5.28
N LEU A 22 -15.16 -7.15 -6.46
CA LEU A 22 -14.97 -8.59 -6.67
C LEU A 22 -13.56 -9.08 -6.31
N GLN A 23 -12.67 -8.17 -5.94
CA GLN A 23 -11.29 -8.49 -5.55
C GLN A 23 -10.49 -9.18 -6.66
N ILE A 24 -10.71 -8.78 -7.90
CA ILE A 24 -10.07 -9.38 -9.08
C ILE A 24 -8.86 -8.55 -9.51
N ILE A 25 -9.00 -7.23 -9.59
CA ILE A 25 -8.02 -6.33 -10.15
C ILE A 25 -7.57 -5.30 -9.11
N ALA A 26 -6.26 -5.11 -8.99
CA ALA A 26 -5.68 -4.06 -8.16
C ALA A 26 -5.44 -2.80 -9.00
N GLY A 27 -5.76 -1.65 -8.47
CA GLY A 27 -5.53 -0.36 -9.13
C GLY A 27 -5.08 0.71 -8.16
N GLY A 28 -4.31 1.68 -8.65
CA GLY A 28 -3.88 2.82 -7.85
C GLY A 28 -5.06 3.67 -7.41
N LEU A 29 -5.08 4.07 -6.15
CA LEU A 29 -6.15 4.90 -5.59
C LEU A 29 -5.72 6.35 -5.43
N ALA A 30 -4.65 6.58 -4.69
CA ALA A 30 -4.17 7.93 -4.41
C ALA A 30 -2.79 7.89 -3.77
N THR A 31 -2.10 9.02 -3.77
CA THR A 31 -0.96 9.27 -2.89
C THR A 31 -1.33 10.45 -2.01
N VAL A 32 -1.22 10.28 -0.70
CA VAL A 32 -1.63 11.30 0.26
C VAL A 32 -0.46 11.66 1.17
N PRO A 33 -0.42 12.89 1.69
CA PRO A 33 0.52 13.20 2.76
C PRO A 33 0.29 12.26 3.94
N THR A 34 1.37 11.68 4.46
CA THR A 34 1.25 10.67 5.53
C THR A 34 0.53 11.21 6.77
N ALA A 35 0.68 12.51 7.05
CA ALA A 35 -0.03 13.14 8.15
C ALA A 35 -1.55 13.11 7.99
N GLN A 36 -2.04 12.95 6.76
CA GLN A 36 -3.48 12.89 6.46
C GLN A 36 -3.99 11.48 6.20
N LEU A 37 -3.12 10.48 6.28
CA LEU A 37 -3.46 9.10 5.91
C LEU A 37 -4.61 8.55 6.73
N TYR A 38 -4.57 8.70 8.04
CA TYR A 38 -5.59 8.15 8.93
C TYR A 38 -6.98 8.70 8.60
N ASP A 39 -7.08 10.01 8.49
CA ASP A 39 -8.36 10.67 8.19
C ASP A 39 -8.85 10.31 6.78
N TYR A 40 -7.95 10.21 5.81
CA TYR A 40 -8.29 9.80 4.46
C TYR A 40 -8.91 8.39 4.46
N LEU A 41 -8.29 7.46 5.18
CA LEU A 41 -8.79 6.07 5.24
C LEU A 41 -10.14 5.99 5.94
N VAL A 42 -10.33 6.72 7.03
CA VAL A 42 -11.61 6.74 7.74
C VAL A 42 -12.72 7.23 6.82
N LYS A 43 -12.46 8.30 6.07
CA LYS A 43 -13.42 8.84 5.11
C LYS A 43 -13.69 7.84 3.98
N TYR A 44 -12.65 7.26 3.41
CA TYR A 44 -12.78 6.29 2.32
C TYR A 44 -13.65 5.11 2.73
N ILE A 45 -13.40 4.54 3.90
CA ILE A 45 -14.12 3.39 4.43
C ILE A 45 -15.59 3.74 4.69
N SER A 46 -15.90 5.00 5.03
CA SER A 46 -17.28 5.44 5.21
C SER A 46 -18.05 5.51 3.89
N GLU A 47 -17.35 5.67 2.77
CA GLU A 47 -17.96 5.81 1.44
C GLU A 47 -17.94 4.51 0.64
N GLU A 48 -16.90 3.70 0.83
CA GLU A 48 -16.70 2.45 0.11
C GLU A 48 -16.56 1.28 1.08
N SER A 49 -17.12 0.14 0.71
CA SER A 49 -17.01 -1.07 1.53
C SER A 49 -15.60 -1.66 1.39
N VAL A 50 -14.86 -1.68 2.49
CA VAL A 50 -13.51 -2.26 2.56
C VAL A 50 -13.50 -3.30 3.68
N GLU A 51 -13.12 -4.53 3.35
CA GLU A 51 -13.10 -5.62 4.33
C GLU A 51 -11.73 -5.91 4.91
N LEU A 52 -10.65 -5.46 4.25
CA LEU A 52 -9.29 -5.75 4.66
C LEU A 52 -8.35 -4.67 4.17
N ILE A 53 -7.40 -4.30 5.02
CA ILE A 53 -6.28 -3.44 4.64
C ILE A 53 -5.00 -4.27 4.70
N VAL A 54 -4.16 -4.16 3.67
CA VAL A 54 -2.84 -4.78 3.61
C VAL A 54 -1.81 -3.66 3.64
N ILE A 55 -0.90 -3.69 4.59
CA ILE A 55 0.16 -2.69 4.67
C ILE A 55 1.52 -3.34 4.42
N GLY A 56 2.31 -2.77 3.54
CA GLY A 56 3.66 -3.25 3.28
C GLY A 56 4.50 -3.16 4.54
N GLU A 57 5.15 -4.27 4.91
CA GLU A 57 6.08 -4.29 6.03
C GLU A 57 7.47 -3.99 5.51
N PRO A 58 8.01 -2.77 5.75
CA PRO A 58 9.30 -2.40 5.19
C PRO A 58 10.43 -3.11 5.93
N ARG A 59 11.24 -3.88 5.18
CA ARG A 59 12.40 -4.57 5.71
C ARG A 59 13.59 -4.37 4.79
N GLN A 60 14.79 -4.44 5.37
CA GLN A 60 16.02 -4.46 4.59
C GLN A 60 16.15 -5.81 3.87
N PRO A 61 16.93 -5.88 2.77
CA PRO A 61 17.07 -7.13 2.02
C PRO A 61 17.53 -8.32 2.86
N ASN A 62 18.26 -8.09 3.95
CA ASN A 62 18.71 -9.15 4.87
C ASN A 62 17.64 -9.59 5.87
N GLY A 63 16.42 -9.04 5.80
CA GLY A 63 15.33 -9.37 6.71
C GLY A 63 15.27 -8.50 7.96
N GLU A 64 16.27 -7.67 8.21
CA GLU A 64 16.27 -6.77 9.36
C GLU A 64 15.23 -5.67 9.21
N PRO A 65 14.65 -5.17 10.31
CA PRO A 65 13.68 -4.06 10.22
C PRO A 65 14.31 -2.80 9.62
N SER A 66 13.56 -2.11 8.76
CA SER A 66 13.96 -0.80 8.26
C SER A 66 13.60 0.28 9.28
N GLU A 67 14.16 1.49 9.10
CA GLU A 67 13.81 2.63 9.96
C GLU A 67 12.33 2.97 9.92
N ASN A 68 11.69 2.76 8.77
CA ASN A 68 10.28 3.07 8.61
C ASN A 68 9.35 2.07 9.31
N LEU A 69 9.86 0.91 9.70
CA LEU A 69 9.02 -0.14 10.32
C LEU A 69 8.39 0.34 11.63
N ALA A 70 9.12 1.10 12.43
CA ALA A 70 8.59 1.63 13.68
C ALA A 70 7.38 2.54 13.42
N ARG A 71 7.43 3.37 12.37
CA ARG A 71 6.32 4.25 11.99
C ARG A 71 5.11 3.44 11.52
N VAL A 72 5.34 2.40 10.73
CA VAL A 72 4.30 1.49 10.26
C VAL A 72 3.62 0.82 11.46
N ARG A 73 4.39 0.31 12.40
CA ARG A 73 3.85 -0.36 13.59
C ARG A 73 3.03 0.59 14.46
N GLN A 74 3.45 1.83 14.60
CA GLN A 74 2.69 2.84 15.34
C GLN A 74 1.36 3.13 14.67
N PHE A 75 1.36 3.26 13.35
CA PHE A 75 0.14 3.46 12.58
C PHE A 75 -0.82 2.28 12.73
N VAL A 76 -0.31 1.05 12.59
CA VAL A 76 -1.11 -0.17 12.70
C VAL A 76 -1.71 -0.29 14.10
N ALA A 77 -0.94 0.00 15.14
CA ALA A 77 -1.44 -0.05 16.53
C ALA A 77 -2.57 0.96 16.74
N ARG A 78 -2.37 2.19 16.25
CA ARG A 78 -3.42 3.22 16.33
C ARG A 78 -4.67 2.80 15.60
N TRP A 79 -4.52 2.23 14.40
CA TRP A 79 -5.64 1.74 13.61
C TRP A 79 -6.42 0.66 14.35
N LYS A 80 -5.73 -0.36 14.85
CA LYS A 80 -6.36 -1.48 15.55
C LYS A 80 -7.10 -1.05 16.82
N ASN A 81 -6.62 0.00 17.50
CA ASN A 81 -7.25 0.49 18.71
C ASN A 81 -8.54 1.26 18.46
N HIS A 82 -8.73 1.79 17.25
CA HIS A 82 -9.85 2.70 16.97
C HIS A 82 -10.74 2.26 15.81
N GLN A 83 -10.31 1.30 15.01
CA GLN A 83 -11.02 0.89 13.79
C GLN A 83 -11.25 -0.62 13.77
N GLN A 84 -12.33 -1.04 13.11
CA GLN A 84 -12.73 -2.44 13.05
C GLN A 84 -12.20 -3.18 11.81
N VAL A 85 -11.94 -2.47 10.71
CA VAL A 85 -11.41 -3.10 9.49
C VAL A 85 -10.03 -3.68 9.81
N PRO A 86 -9.83 -4.99 9.60
CA PRO A 86 -8.54 -5.61 9.93
C PRO A 86 -7.42 -5.10 9.02
N ILE A 87 -6.21 -5.06 9.56
CA ILE A 87 -5.04 -4.66 8.84
C ILE A 87 -3.97 -5.76 8.99
N LEU A 88 -3.41 -6.20 7.86
CA LEU A 88 -2.39 -7.25 7.82
C LEU A 88 -1.09 -6.69 7.26
N TYR A 89 0.03 -7.18 7.79
CA TYR A 89 1.34 -6.91 7.23
C TYR A 89 1.61 -7.79 6.01
N TYR A 90 2.32 -7.23 5.04
CA TYR A 90 2.83 -7.97 3.89
C TYR A 90 4.29 -7.56 3.67
N ASP A 91 5.20 -8.54 3.68
CA ASP A 91 6.65 -8.29 3.53
C ASP A 91 6.93 -7.74 2.14
N GLU A 92 7.47 -6.53 2.06
CA GLU A 92 7.70 -5.84 0.79
C GLU A 92 9.13 -5.98 0.26
N ARG A 93 9.98 -6.84 0.86
CA ARG A 93 11.36 -7.05 0.38
C ARG A 93 11.42 -7.40 -1.10
N PHE A 94 10.46 -8.18 -1.56
CA PHE A 94 10.42 -8.64 -2.94
C PHE A 94 9.55 -7.75 -3.83
N THR A 95 8.57 -7.07 -3.24
CA THR A 95 7.64 -6.23 -4.01
C THR A 95 8.29 -4.92 -4.47
N SER A 96 9.21 -4.36 -3.70
CA SER A 96 9.94 -3.15 -4.11
C SER A 96 10.73 -3.36 -5.40
N VAL A 97 11.40 -4.51 -5.51
CA VAL A 97 12.15 -4.87 -6.71
C VAL A 97 11.19 -5.08 -7.87
N LEU A 98 10.09 -5.78 -7.65
CA LEU A 98 9.08 -6.04 -8.69
C LEU A 98 8.42 -4.75 -9.15
N ALA A 99 8.12 -3.82 -8.24
CA ALA A 99 7.52 -2.54 -8.59
C ALA A 99 8.45 -1.73 -9.50
N HIS A 100 9.72 -1.68 -9.15
CA HIS A 100 10.72 -0.94 -9.94
C HIS A 100 10.87 -1.55 -11.34
N LYS A 101 10.97 -2.86 -11.42
CA LYS A 101 11.05 -3.57 -12.68
C LYS A 101 9.80 -3.38 -13.53
N ALA A 102 8.62 -3.44 -12.91
CA ALA A 102 7.35 -3.23 -13.60
C ALA A 102 7.25 -1.84 -14.23
N MET A 103 7.74 -0.81 -13.53
CA MET A 103 7.77 0.55 -14.07
C MET A 103 8.67 0.66 -15.30
N ILE A 104 9.82 -0.01 -15.28
CA ILE A 104 10.75 -0.03 -16.42
C ILE A 104 10.15 -0.82 -17.58
N ASP A 105 9.66 -2.03 -17.31
CA ASP A 105 9.10 -2.92 -18.33
C ASP A 105 7.80 -2.36 -18.91
N GLY A 106 7.04 -1.59 -18.11
CA GLY A 106 5.84 -0.92 -18.56
C GLY A 106 6.09 0.28 -19.47
N GLY A 107 7.35 0.61 -19.74
CA GLY A 107 7.71 1.68 -20.67
C GLY A 107 7.55 3.07 -20.09
N LEU A 108 7.52 3.24 -18.77
CA LEU A 108 7.47 4.55 -18.16
C LEU A 108 8.69 5.37 -18.53
N LYS A 109 8.46 6.56 -19.07
CA LYS A 109 9.53 7.49 -19.40
C LYS A 109 10.22 7.96 -18.12
N LYS A 110 11.50 8.32 -18.24
CA LYS A 110 12.29 8.79 -17.11
C LYS A 110 11.58 9.89 -16.30
N LYS A 111 10.93 10.82 -16.99
CA LYS A 111 10.19 11.92 -16.33
C LYS A 111 9.03 11.39 -15.48
N ALA A 112 8.28 10.40 -15.98
CA ALA A 112 7.17 9.80 -15.23
C ALA A 112 7.70 9.02 -14.03
N ARG A 113 8.84 8.33 -14.16
CA ARG A 113 9.47 7.60 -13.05
C ARG A 113 9.99 8.52 -11.95
N GLN A 114 10.22 9.79 -12.25
CA GLN A 114 10.61 10.80 -11.27
C GLN A 114 9.43 11.37 -10.51
N ASN A 115 8.20 11.12 -10.97
CA ASN A 115 6.99 11.49 -10.23
C ASN A 115 6.80 10.54 -9.05
N LYS A 116 7.18 11.01 -7.87
CA LYS A 116 7.18 10.17 -6.66
C LYS A 116 5.77 9.74 -6.24
N ALA A 117 4.76 10.58 -6.48
CA ALA A 117 3.37 10.21 -6.17
C ALA A 117 2.92 9.03 -7.02
N LEU A 118 3.24 9.03 -8.32
CA LEU A 118 2.93 7.93 -9.22
C LEU A 118 3.67 6.66 -8.80
N VAL A 119 4.95 6.78 -8.44
CA VAL A 119 5.75 5.64 -7.97
C VAL A 119 5.14 5.03 -6.70
N ASP A 120 4.70 5.87 -5.76
CA ASP A 120 4.09 5.39 -4.51
C ASP A 120 2.78 4.63 -4.78
N GLU A 121 1.95 5.12 -5.71
CA GLU A 121 0.72 4.42 -6.10
C GLU A 121 1.02 3.08 -6.79
N ILE A 122 2.02 3.04 -7.66
CA ILE A 122 2.43 1.80 -8.33
C ILE A 122 2.97 0.80 -7.30
N SER A 123 3.76 1.26 -6.35
CA SER A 123 4.28 0.40 -5.28
C SER A 123 3.15 -0.20 -4.46
N ALA A 124 2.15 0.59 -4.08
CA ALA A 124 0.99 0.10 -3.35
C ALA A 124 0.19 -0.90 -4.20
N THR A 125 0.06 -0.66 -5.51
CA THR A 125 -0.63 -1.55 -6.43
C THR A 125 0.08 -2.90 -6.54
N ILE A 126 1.42 -2.90 -6.60
CA ILE A 126 2.20 -4.14 -6.67
C ILE A 126 2.07 -4.95 -5.36
N ILE A 127 2.09 -4.28 -4.21
CA ILE A 127 1.85 -4.94 -2.92
C ILE A 127 0.49 -5.64 -2.96
N LEU A 128 -0.54 -4.96 -3.41
CA LEU A 128 -1.89 -5.49 -3.46
C LEU A 128 -2.01 -6.64 -4.46
N GLN A 129 -1.43 -6.49 -5.65
CA GLN A 129 -1.44 -7.53 -6.67
C GLN A 129 -0.73 -8.78 -6.17
N SER A 130 0.42 -8.63 -5.54
CA SER A 130 1.18 -9.74 -4.97
C SER A 130 0.38 -10.45 -3.88
N PHE A 131 -0.30 -9.68 -3.04
CA PHE A 131 -1.17 -10.24 -2.00
C PHE A 131 -2.31 -11.06 -2.61
N LEU A 132 -2.98 -10.53 -3.62
CA LEU A 132 -4.07 -11.24 -4.30
C LEU A 132 -3.60 -12.57 -4.90
N GLU A 133 -2.43 -12.55 -5.55
CA GLU A 133 -1.85 -13.77 -6.13
C GLU A 133 -1.49 -14.80 -5.08
N SER A 134 -1.04 -14.37 -3.91
CA SER A 134 -0.69 -15.29 -2.82
C SER A 134 -1.91 -16.02 -2.23
N LYS A 135 -3.12 -15.51 -2.45
CA LYS A 135 -4.36 -16.10 -1.96
C LYS A 135 -5.00 -17.08 -2.93
N ARG A 136 -4.51 -17.13 -4.13
CA ARG A 136 -5.06 -18.00 -5.18
C ARG A 136 -4.41 -19.37 -5.21
#